data_40863cfc47900f7ede15684281a82e33
#
_entry.id   40863cfc47900f7ede15684281a82e33
#
_cell.length_a   1.000
_cell.length_b   1.000
_cell.length_c   1.000
_cell.angle_alpha   90.00
_cell.angle_beta   90.00
_cell.angle_gamma   90.00
#
_symmetry.space_group_name_H-M   'P 1'
#
loop_
_entity.id
_entity.type
_entity.pdbx_description
1 polymer ?
#
loop_
_entity_poly.entity_id
_entity_poly.type
_entity_poly.pdbx_seq_one_letter_code
_entity_poly.pdbx_strand_id
1 'polypeptide(L)'
;MSRTTAHMSTALKDLGLRPSRCPETRMMSTRLVCLLGVAGVLCTPMSIYAQAGPQTQAFETRTLPPTIPIFPLQDVMLFPQVTRPLHIFEPRYRDMVADALEGDRLIGMVLLEPGYEAEYEGRPPVYPIGSAGIIAEVDELPDGGYNILLRGLTKFRITGEDQSRPYRLAHVEAIPEELTDAERVTLGDLREELSALLPSGLPGLQVPAGLPDEGLVNGIAQIIQIDPLDRLGLLEQPGPLARAQALIDLLYIRSALPR
;
A
#
# COMPACT_ATOMS: atom_id res chain seq x y z
N MET A 1 -37.70 20.24 -36.09
CA MET A 1 -38.05 19.04 -36.86
C MET A 1 -37.41 17.90 -36.08
N SER A 2 -38.06 17.30 -35.14
CA SER A 2 -39.09 16.24 -35.15
C SER A 2 -38.50 14.83 -35.32
N ARG A 3 -38.64 14.09 -34.20
CA ARG A 3 -38.89 12.63 -34.06
C ARG A 3 -37.74 11.70 -34.44
N THR A 4 -37.29 10.88 -33.49
CA THR A 4 -37.90 9.55 -33.24
C THR A 4 -37.41 8.99 -31.90
N THR A 5 -38.29 9.00 -30.92
CA THR A 5 -38.32 8.09 -29.76
C THR A 5 -39.21 6.91 -30.15
N ALA A 6 -38.90 5.75 -29.60
CA ALA A 6 -39.66 4.50 -29.46
C ALA A 6 -39.17 3.33 -30.31
N HIS A 7 -38.67 2.33 -29.62
CA HIS A 7 -39.06 0.91 -29.65
C HIS A 7 -37.92 0.06 -29.08
N MET A 8 -37.99 -0.29 -27.82
CA MET A 8 -37.50 -1.57 -27.33
C MET A 8 -38.14 -1.84 -25.96
N SER A 9 -39.39 -2.21 -26.02
CA SER A 9 -40.08 -2.84 -24.90
C SER A 9 -40.91 -3.97 -25.51
N THR A 10 -40.40 -5.18 -25.55
CA THR A 10 -41.18 -6.43 -25.59
C THR A 10 -40.20 -7.59 -25.91
N ALA A 11 -39.65 -8.23 -24.90
CA ALA A 11 -39.17 -9.62 -24.96
C ALA A 11 -38.63 -10.03 -23.58
N LEU A 12 -39.50 -10.30 -22.61
CA LEU A 12 -39.19 -11.11 -21.43
C LEU A 12 -40.51 -11.59 -20.81
N LYS A 13 -41.17 -12.48 -21.54
CA LYS A 13 -42.23 -13.34 -21.01
C LYS A 13 -42.05 -14.68 -21.70
N ASP A 14 -41.35 -15.57 -21.06
CA ASP A 14 -41.47 -17.03 -21.19
C ASP A 14 -40.23 -17.67 -20.57
N LEU A 15 -40.29 -17.88 -19.27
CA LEU A 15 -39.54 -18.94 -18.56
C LEU A 15 -40.25 -19.14 -17.21
N GLY A 16 -41.18 -20.08 -17.19
CA GLY A 16 -41.94 -20.48 -16.03
C GLY A 16 -41.04 -21.09 -14.95
N LEU A 17 -40.98 -20.46 -13.84
CA LEU A 17 -40.48 -21.05 -12.58
C LEU A 17 -41.55 -20.95 -11.51
N ARG A 18 -42.06 -22.13 -11.11
CA ARG A 18 -43.02 -22.30 -10.03
C ARG A 18 -42.35 -22.10 -8.68
N PRO A 19 -42.98 -21.45 -7.68
CA PRO A 19 -42.51 -21.40 -6.32
C PRO A 19 -42.74 -22.72 -5.59
N SER A 20 -41.69 -23.31 -5.05
CA SER A 20 -41.74 -24.45 -4.15
C SER A 20 -42.12 -24.00 -2.73
N ARG A 21 -43.13 -24.69 -2.18
CA ARG A 21 -43.70 -24.49 -0.84
C ARG A 21 -42.72 -24.98 0.23
N CYS A 22 -42.59 -24.21 1.30
CA CYS A 22 -42.05 -24.65 2.59
C CYS A 22 -43.02 -25.64 3.26
N PRO A 23 -42.53 -26.67 3.92
CA PRO A 23 -43.36 -27.44 4.87
C PRO A 23 -43.27 -26.85 6.29
N GLU A 24 -44.45 -26.65 6.87
CA GLU A 24 -44.68 -26.34 8.28
C GLU A 24 -44.19 -27.50 9.16
N THR A 25 -43.43 -27.19 10.18
CA THR A 25 -43.06 -28.15 11.23
C THR A 25 -43.99 -28.01 12.41
N ARG A 26 -44.70 -29.08 12.62
CA ARG A 26 -45.75 -29.38 13.64
C ARG A 26 -45.14 -29.39 15.04
N MET A 27 -45.69 -28.58 15.94
CA MET A 27 -45.53 -28.71 17.40
C MET A 27 -46.07 -30.05 17.90
N MET A 28 -45.24 -30.76 18.65
CA MET A 28 -45.72 -31.82 19.54
C MET A 28 -45.18 -31.61 20.95
N SER A 29 -46.12 -31.31 21.85
CA SER A 29 -45.99 -31.27 23.31
C SER A 29 -45.91 -32.70 23.85
N THR A 30 -44.95 -33.00 24.73
CA THR A 30 -45.08 -34.11 25.72
C THR A 30 -44.21 -33.86 26.95
N ARG A 31 -44.88 -33.68 28.01
CA ARG A 31 -44.75 -33.86 29.46
C ARG A 31 -43.47 -34.48 30.04
N LEU A 32 -42.89 -33.74 30.95
CA LEU A 32 -42.60 -33.97 32.38
C LEU A 32 -42.26 -35.42 32.82
N VAL A 33 -40.98 -35.65 33.17
CA VAL A 33 -40.60 -36.54 34.30
C VAL A 33 -39.39 -35.93 35.02
N CYS A 34 -39.59 -35.61 36.30
CA CYS A 34 -38.53 -35.32 37.27
C CYS A 34 -37.74 -36.58 37.62
N LEU A 35 -36.40 -36.47 37.61
CA LEU A 35 -35.59 -37.32 38.51
C LEU A 35 -34.29 -36.57 38.86
N LEU A 36 -34.12 -36.46 40.18
CA LEU A 36 -32.95 -35.89 40.89
C LEU A 36 -31.68 -36.69 40.56
N GLY A 37 -30.58 -35.97 40.24
CA GLY A 37 -29.28 -36.61 40.04
C GLY A 37 -28.14 -35.61 40.03
N VAL A 38 -27.58 -35.39 41.21
CA VAL A 38 -26.15 -35.10 41.54
C VAL A 38 -25.42 -34.04 40.73
N ALA A 39 -25.03 -32.99 41.46
CA ALA A 39 -24.12 -31.93 41.10
C ALA A 39 -22.77 -32.44 40.57
N GLY A 40 -22.48 -32.16 39.31
CA GLY A 40 -21.14 -32.21 38.72
C GLY A 40 -20.86 -30.83 38.11
N VAL A 41 -20.20 -29.97 38.89
CA VAL A 41 -19.67 -28.70 38.37
C VAL A 41 -18.53 -29.03 37.43
N LEU A 42 -18.82 -29.19 36.14
CA LEU A 42 -17.82 -29.19 35.10
C LEU A 42 -17.43 -27.71 34.81
N CYS A 43 -16.34 -27.30 35.48
CA CYS A 43 -15.65 -26.06 35.20
C CYS A 43 -15.02 -26.19 33.81
N THR A 44 -15.74 -25.81 32.78
CA THR A 44 -15.14 -25.63 31.42
C THR A 44 -14.22 -24.43 31.49
N PRO A 45 -12.94 -24.56 31.12
CA PRO A 45 -12.10 -23.38 30.98
C PRO A 45 -12.67 -22.52 29.86
N MET A 46 -13.14 -21.34 30.22
CA MET A 46 -13.51 -20.27 29.32
C MET A 46 -12.22 -19.87 28.61
N SER A 47 -12.02 -20.38 27.37
CA SER A 47 -10.95 -19.92 26.48
C SER A 47 -11.16 -18.43 26.26
N ILE A 48 -10.35 -17.64 26.95
CA ILE A 48 -10.20 -16.22 26.69
C ILE A 48 -9.59 -16.15 25.30
N TYR A 49 -10.41 -15.94 24.27
CA TYR A 49 -9.92 -15.42 23.00
C TYR A 49 -9.38 -14.02 23.31
N ALA A 50 -8.08 -13.96 23.57
CA ALA A 50 -7.35 -12.70 23.57
C ALA A 50 -7.57 -12.11 22.16
N GLN A 51 -8.43 -11.10 22.07
CA GLN A 51 -8.52 -10.26 20.91
C GLN A 51 -7.12 -9.65 20.75
N ALA A 52 -6.38 -10.12 19.74
CA ALA A 52 -5.20 -9.43 19.28
C ALA A 52 -5.66 -8.04 18.84
N GLY A 53 -5.45 -7.06 19.70
CA GLY A 53 -5.58 -5.66 19.34
C GLY A 53 -4.66 -5.38 18.14
N PRO A 54 -4.86 -4.29 17.39
CA PRO A 54 -3.99 -3.93 16.29
C PRO A 54 -2.57 -3.86 16.84
N GLN A 55 -1.77 -4.86 16.50
CA GLN A 55 -0.35 -4.85 16.80
C GLN A 55 0.22 -3.71 15.97
N THR A 56 0.52 -2.60 16.62
CA THR A 56 1.43 -1.60 16.11
C THR A 56 2.78 -2.32 16.01
N GLN A 57 2.99 -3.03 14.88
CA GLN A 57 4.27 -3.62 14.58
C GLN A 57 5.24 -2.45 14.47
N ALA A 58 6.09 -2.31 15.48
CA ALA A 58 7.24 -1.42 15.41
C ALA A 58 7.90 -1.69 14.06
N PHE A 59 8.14 -0.63 13.28
CA PHE A 59 8.83 -0.72 12.00
C PHE A 59 10.26 -1.16 12.29
N GLU A 60 10.46 -2.49 12.33
CA GLU A 60 11.80 -3.04 12.46
C GLU A 60 12.62 -2.56 11.26
N THR A 61 13.71 -1.88 11.52
CA THR A 61 14.74 -1.55 10.53
C THR A 61 15.31 -2.85 10.01
N ARG A 62 14.66 -3.42 8.99
CA ARG A 62 15.09 -4.67 8.40
C ARG A 62 16.35 -4.37 7.60
N THR A 63 17.44 -5.02 7.92
CA THR A 63 18.65 -4.98 7.10
C THR A 63 18.30 -5.48 5.71
N LEU A 64 18.53 -4.65 4.68
CA LEU A 64 18.32 -5.07 3.30
C LEU A 64 19.36 -6.13 2.91
N PRO A 65 18.99 -7.15 2.14
CA PRO A 65 19.98 -8.00 1.48
C PRO A 65 20.82 -7.15 0.51
N PRO A 66 22.07 -7.57 0.24
CA PRO A 66 22.97 -6.80 -0.60
C PRO A 66 22.50 -6.64 -2.05
N THR A 67 21.56 -7.49 -2.48
CA THR A 67 20.98 -7.46 -3.83
C THR A 67 19.47 -7.64 -3.72
N ILE A 68 18.72 -6.75 -4.37
CA ILE A 68 17.25 -6.80 -4.43
C ILE A 68 16.76 -6.60 -5.88
N PRO A 69 15.59 -7.19 -6.23
CA PRO A 69 14.92 -6.83 -7.47
C PRO A 69 14.47 -5.38 -7.43
N ILE A 70 14.63 -4.65 -8.54
CA ILE A 70 14.17 -3.27 -8.65
C ILE A 70 13.12 -3.11 -9.74
N PHE A 71 12.11 -2.29 -9.44
CA PHE A 71 11.01 -1.91 -10.32
C PHE A 71 11.17 -0.44 -10.72
N PRO A 72 11.72 -0.17 -11.92
CA PRO A 72 11.88 1.19 -12.42
C PRO A 72 10.57 1.70 -13.01
N LEU A 73 10.13 2.89 -12.59
CA LEU A 73 8.91 3.54 -13.06
C LEU A 73 9.17 5.01 -13.36
N GLN A 74 8.36 5.61 -14.26
CA GLN A 74 8.55 6.98 -14.73
C GLN A 74 8.07 8.05 -13.74
N ASP A 75 7.01 7.75 -12.98
CA ASP A 75 6.29 8.73 -12.15
C ASP A 75 5.86 8.18 -10.79
N VAL A 76 6.16 6.92 -10.53
CA VAL A 76 5.71 6.22 -9.31
C VAL A 76 6.89 5.95 -8.39
N MET A 77 6.75 6.39 -7.15
CA MET A 77 7.73 6.19 -6.09
C MET A 77 7.07 5.60 -4.84
N LEU A 78 7.87 5.05 -3.97
CA LEU A 78 7.47 4.53 -2.68
C LEU A 78 8.22 5.29 -1.58
N PHE A 79 7.51 5.71 -0.54
CA PHE A 79 8.13 6.29 0.65
C PHE A 79 8.13 5.27 1.79
N PRO A 80 9.10 5.34 2.73
CA PRO A 80 9.08 4.52 3.93
C PRO A 80 7.76 4.63 4.70
N GLN A 81 7.32 3.53 5.31
CA GLN A 81 6.09 3.44 6.11
C GLN A 81 4.77 3.68 5.35
N VAL A 82 4.80 3.87 4.05
CA VAL A 82 3.61 4.07 3.21
C VAL A 82 3.34 2.82 2.38
N THR A 83 2.07 2.56 2.11
CA THR A 83 1.66 1.47 1.23
C THR A 83 1.34 1.96 -0.16
N ARG A 84 1.62 1.12 -1.17
CA ARG A 84 1.34 1.39 -2.58
C ARG A 84 0.71 0.17 -3.23
N PRO A 85 -0.52 0.26 -3.74
CA PRO A 85 -1.08 -0.78 -4.59
C PRO A 85 -0.43 -0.71 -5.97
N LEU A 86 -0.05 -1.86 -6.51
CA LEU A 86 0.55 -2.02 -7.84
C LEU A 86 -0.15 -3.16 -8.58
N HIS A 87 -0.41 -2.93 -9.87
CA HIS A 87 -0.89 -3.93 -10.80
C HIS A 87 0.26 -4.38 -11.70
N ILE A 88 0.62 -5.66 -11.63
CA ILE A 88 1.78 -6.23 -12.31
C ILE A 88 1.30 -7.12 -13.45
N PHE A 89 1.52 -6.67 -14.68
CA PHE A 89 1.05 -7.37 -15.89
C PHE A 89 2.17 -7.75 -16.87
N GLU A 90 3.28 -7.01 -16.88
CA GLU A 90 4.42 -7.29 -17.76
C GLU A 90 5.11 -8.60 -17.38
N PRO A 91 5.45 -9.50 -18.34
CA PRO A 91 6.05 -10.80 -18.04
C PRO A 91 7.29 -10.72 -17.14
N ARG A 92 8.24 -9.82 -17.43
CA ARG A 92 9.46 -9.64 -16.62
C ARG A 92 9.17 -9.27 -15.17
N TYR A 93 8.12 -8.49 -14.92
CA TYR A 93 7.75 -8.09 -13.55
C TYR A 93 6.86 -9.11 -12.86
N ARG A 94 6.14 -9.98 -13.62
CA ARG A 94 5.52 -11.18 -13.04
C ARG A 94 6.58 -12.13 -12.51
N ASP A 95 7.64 -12.37 -13.28
CA ASP A 95 8.79 -13.19 -12.84
C ASP A 95 9.43 -12.58 -11.59
N MET A 96 9.60 -11.25 -11.57
CA MET A 96 10.15 -10.52 -10.41
C MET A 96 9.31 -10.74 -9.14
N VAL A 97 7.98 -10.63 -9.26
CA VAL A 97 7.07 -10.84 -8.12
C VAL A 97 7.09 -12.30 -7.68
N ALA A 98 7.04 -13.25 -8.61
CA ALA A 98 7.10 -14.68 -8.30
C ALA A 98 8.39 -15.03 -7.52
N ASP A 99 9.55 -14.58 -8.02
CA ASP A 99 10.84 -14.79 -7.35
C ASP A 99 10.90 -14.09 -5.98
N ALA A 100 10.34 -12.87 -5.87
CA ALA A 100 10.29 -12.14 -4.60
C ALA A 100 9.41 -12.87 -3.57
N LEU A 101 8.29 -13.48 -3.98
CA LEU A 101 7.40 -14.23 -3.10
C LEU A 101 8.05 -15.53 -2.56
N GLU A 102 8.93 -16.16 -3.34
CA GLU A 102 9.73 -17.31 -2.90
C GLU A 102 10.88 -16.92 -1.96
N GLY A 103 11.27 -15.64 -1.95
CA GLY A 103 12.37 -15.10 -1.14
C GLY A 103 11.91 -14.18 -0.01
N ASP A 104 12.60 -13.06 0.12
CA ASP A 104 12.40 -12.06 1.20
C ASP A 104 11.16 -11.17 1.00
N ARG A 105 10.43 -11.32 -0.09
CA ARG A 105 9.26 -10.51 -0.50
C ARG A 105 9.61 -9.02 -0.70
N LEU A 106 10.86 -8.71 -1.01
CA LEU A 106 11.36 -7.35 -1.17
C LEU A 106 11.39 -6.94 -2.64
N ILE A 107 10.96 -5.72 -2.90
CA ILE A 107 11.07 -5.04 -4.20
C ILE A 107 11.51 -3.60 -3.93
N GLY A 108 12.55 -3.14 -4.64
CA GLY A 108 12.97 -1.75 -4.66
C GLY A 108 12.22 -0.98 -5.75
N MET A 109 11.70 0.21 -5.44
CA MET A 109 11.15 1.13 -6.43
C MET A 109 12.14 2.25 -6.71
N VAL A 110 12.39 2.53 -7.98
CA VAL A 110 13.31 3.57 -8.44
C VAL A 110 12.68 4.37 -9.57
N LEU A 111 13.08 5.63 -9.69
CA LEU A 111 12.63 6.50 -10.77
C LEU A 111 13.53 6.32 -12.00
N LEU A 112 12.91 6.22 -13.18
CA LEU A 112 13.61 6.27 -14.46
C LEU A 112 14.09 7.70 -14.74
N GLU A 113 15.28 7.82 -15.33
CA GLU A 113 15.72 9.10 -15.87
C GLU A 113 14.87 9.50 -17.09
N PRO A 114 14.48 10.77 -17.22
CA PRO A 114 13.67 11.22 -18.35
C PRO A 114 14.47 11.17 -19.66
N GLY A 115 13.75 11.04 -20.78
CA GLY A 115 14.34 11.02 -22.13
C GLY A 115 14.68 9.63 -22.64
N TYR A 116 14.43 8.59 -21.88
CA TYR A 116 14.67 7.20 -22.26
C TYR A 116 13.38 6.37 -22.39
N GLU A 117 12.25 7.01 -22.60
CA GLU A 117 10.92 6.36 -22.65
C GLU A 117 10.85 5.34 -23.82
N ALA A 118 11.55 5.61 -24.92
CA ALA A 118 11.63 4.70 -26.05
C ALA A 118 12.44 3.41 -25.76
N GLU A 119 13.27 3.44 -24.72
CA GLU A 119 14.13 2.33 -24.29
C GLU A 119 13.54 1.57 -23.08
N TYR A 120 12.30 1.83 -22.72
CA TYR A 120 11.67 1.29 -21.52
C TYR A 120 11.73 -0.26 -21.43
N GLU A 121 11.59 -0.95 -22.56
CA GLU A 121 11.71 -2.43 -22.59
C GLU A 121 13.16 -2.92 -22.40
N GLY A 122 14.13 -2.03 -22.57
CA GLY A 122 15.54 -2.28 -22.32
C GLY A 122 15.93 -2.08 -20.86
N ARG A 123 17.06 -1.41 -20.64
CA ARG A 123 17.59 -1.05 -19.32
C ARG A 123 17.92 0.44 -19.27
N PRO A 124 16.92 1.33 -19.38
CA PRO A 124 17.15 2.75 -19.32
C PRO A 124 17.79 3.14 -17.99
N PRO A 125 18.56 4.24 -17.92
CA PRO A 125 19.15 4.70 -16.68
C PRO A 125 18.09 5.04 -15.64
N VAL A 126 18.45 4.84 -14.37
CA VAL A 126 17.60 5.11 -13.21
C VAL A 126 18.34 6.00 -12.23
N TYR A 127 17.59 6.79 -11.49
CA TYR A 127 18.16 7.53 -10.37
C TYR A 127 18.68 6.57 -9.30
N PRO A 128 19.84 6.89 -8.68
CA PRO A 128 20.51 5.95 -7.77
C PRO A 128 19.82 5.77 -6.42
N ILE A 129 18.90 6.67 -6.04
CA ILE A 129 18.16 6.59 -4.79
C ILE A 129 16.76 6.04 -5.06
N GLY A 130 16.41 5.02 -4.30
CA GLY A 130 15.08 4.41 -4.31
C GLY A 130 14.59 4.04 -2.92
N SER A 131 13.46 3.38 -2.87
CA SER A 131 12.89 2.87 -1.61
C SER A 131 12.56 1.37 -1.75
N ALA A 132 13.04 0.58 -0.81
CA ALA A 132 12.70 -0.83 -0.70
C ALA A 132 11.35 -0.98 0.02
N GLY A 133 10.53 -1.86 -0.51
CA GLY A 133 9.26 -2.24 0.08
C GLY A 133 9.12 -3.75 0.20
N ILE A 134 8.27 -4.17 1.13
CA ILE A 134 7.86 -5.56 1.29
C ILE A 134 6.47 -5.77 0.70
N ILE A 135 6.28 -6.86 -0.03
CA ILE A 135 4.96 -7.27 -0.51
C ILE A 135 4.14 -7.71 0.70
N ALA A 136 3.25 -6.83 1.16
CA ALA A 136 2.39 -7.05 2.32
C ALA A 136 1.20 -7.96 1.97
N GLU A 137 0.60 -7.71 0.80
CA GLU A 137 -0.54 -8.47 0.27
C GLU A 137 -0.28 -8.80 -1.20
N VAL A 138 -0.80 -9.91 -1.66
CA VAL A 138 -0.74 -10.36 -3.05
C VAL A 138 -2.02 -11.07 -3.43
N ASP A 139 -2.52 -10.74 -4.62
CA ASP A 139 -3.64 -11.40 -5.27
C ASP A 139 -3.20 -11.79 -6.68
N GLU A 140 -3.15 -13.09 -6.96
CA GLU A 140 -2.78 -13.63 -8.27
C GLU A 140 -4.01 -13.64 -9.17
N LEU A 141 -3.86 -13.07 -10.36
CA LEU A 141 -4.94 -12.90 -11.32
C LEU A 141 -5.02 -14.08 -12.29
N PRO A 142 -6.22 -14.36 -12.86
CA PRO A 142 -6.42 -15.49 -13.81
C PRO A 142 -5.55 -15.39 -15.08
N ASP A 143 -5.08 -14.20 -15.45
CA ASP A 143 -4.18 -13.95 -16.58
C ASP A 143 -2.69 -14.12 -16.23
N GLY A 144 -2.39 -14.53 -14.99
CA GLY A 144 -1.04 -14.69 -14.44
C GLY A 144 -0.39 -13.37 -14.03
N GLY A 145 -1.13 -12.25 -13.98
CA GLY A 145 -0.72 -11.00 -13.36
C GLY A 145 -0.86 -11.04 -11.86
N TYR A 146 -0.40 -9.96 -11.18
CA TYR A 146 -0.53 -9.81 -9.74
C TYR A 146 -1.07 -8.43 -9.39
N ASN A 147 -1.99 -8.37 -8.41
CA ASN A 147 -2.21 -7.17 -7.64
C ASN A 147 -1.43 -7.31 -6.33
N ILE A 148 -0.53 -6.39 -6.07
CA ILE A 148 0.25 -6.40 -4.83
C ILE A 148 0.05 -5.13 -4.04
N LEU A 149 0.12 -5.22 -2.71
CA LEU A 149 0.26 -4.08 -1.83
C LEU A 149 1.69 -4.03 -1.34
N LEU A 150 2.46 -3.07 -1.85
CA LEU A 150 3.86 -2.89 -1.46
C LEU A 150 3.93 -1.87 -0.31
N ARG A 151 4.52 -2.26 0.83
CA ARG A 151 4.74 -1.40 1.98
C ARG A 151 6.19 -0.95 2.05
N GLY A 152 6.45 0.36 2.01
CA GLY A 152 7.77 0.95 2.11
C GLY A 152 8.45 0.66 3.44
N LEU A 153 9.72 0.30 3.38
CA LEU A 153 10.55 -0.03 4.53
C LEU A 153 11.62 1.04 4.78
N THR A 154 12.53 1.21 3.83
CA THR A 154 13.68 2.09 3.96
C THR A 154 14.15 2.56 2.58
N LYS A 155 14.86 3.67 2.56
CA LYS A 155 15.58 4.12 1.37
C LYS A 155 16.81 3.26 1.13
N PHE A 156 17.25 3.23 -0.12
CA PHE A 156 18.52 2.62 -0.49
C PHE A 156 19.22 3.44 -1.60
N ARG A 157 20.53 3.19 -1.72
CA ARG A 157 21.34 3.64 -2.84
C ARG A 157 21.76 2.44 -3.69
N ILE A 158 21.62 2.55 -5.01
CA ILE A 158 22.17 1.58 -5.95
C ILE A 158 23.69 1.78 -6.01
N THR A 159 24.43 0.69 -5.85
CA THR A 159 25.89 0.63 -5.94
C THR A 159 26.37 -0.18 -7.15
N GLY A 160 25.46 -0.94 -7.78
CA GLY A 160 25.73 -1.73 -8.97
C GLY A 160 24.48 -2.43 -9.46
N GLU A 161 24.55 -3.04 -10.64
CA GLU A 161 23.46 -3.81 -11.22
C GLU A 161 23.92 -5.22 -11.63
N ASP A 162 23.03 -6.18 -11.51
CA ASP A 162 23.15 -7.55 -11.97
C ASP A 162 22.12 -7.80 -13.10
N GLN A 163 22.60 -8.45 -14.17
CA GLN A 163 21.81 -8.71 -15.38
C GLN A 163 21.44 -10.21 -15.53
N SER A 164 21.50 -10.97 -14.47
CA SER A 164 21.25 -12.42 -14.50
C SER A 164 19.78 -12.81 -14.65
N ARG A 165 18.85 -11.87 -14.53
CA ARG A 165 17.40 -12.08 -14.58
C ARG A 165 16.73 -11.28 -15.70
N PRO A 166 15.51 -11.66 -16.15
CA PRO A 166 14.72 -10.87 -17.11
C PRO A 166 14.37 -9.47 -16.61
N TYR A 167 14.24 -9.32 -15.29
CA TYR A 167 14.08 -8.04 -14.58
C TYR A 167 15.43 -7.55 -14.03
N ARG A 168 15.44 -6.35 -13.48
CA ARG A 168 16.69 -5.74 -12.95
C ARG A 168 16.92 -6.18 -11.51
N LEU A 169 18.13 -6.62 -11.22
CA LEU A 169 18.65 -6.78 -9.86
C LEU A 169 19.66 -5.65 -9.60
N ALA A 170 19.62 -5.06 -8.40
CA ALA A 170 20.53 -4.01 -8.00
C ALA A 170 21.28 -4.41 -6.72
N HIS A 171 22.57 -4.15 -6.67
CA HIS A 171 23.33 -4.10 -5.44
C HIS A 171 22.98 -2.81 -4.73
N VAL A 172 22.62 -2.90 -3.44
CA VAL A 172 22.08 -1.78 -2.69
C VAL A 172 22.72 -1.61 -1.32
N GLU A 173 22.77 -0.35 -0.90
CA GLU A 173 23.09 0.05 0.47
C GLU A 173 21.89 0.75 1.08
N ALA A 174 21.44 0.27 2.24
CA ALA A 174 20.32 0.90 2.96
C ALA A 174 20.70 2.29 3.45
N ILE A 175 19.76 3.23 3.37
CA ILE A 175 19.87 4.58 3.92
C ILE A 175 18.80 4.70 5.02
N PRO A 176 19.13 4.33 6.27
CA PRO A 176 18.18 4.43 7.37
C PRO A 176 17.86 5.89 7.69
N GLU A 177 16.65 6.13 8.14
CA GLU A 177 16.16 7.45 8.57
C GLU A 177 15.88 7.38 10.07
N GLU A 178 16.82 7.81 10.87
CA GLU A 178 16.69 7.84 12.32
C GLU A 178 16.38 9.26 12.78
N LEU A 179 15.49 9.39 13.77
CA LEU A 179 15.16 10.64 14.43
C LEU A 179 15.61 10.59 15.89
N THR A 180 16.27 11.63 16.32
CA THR A 180 16.49 11.90 17.74
C THR A 180 15.18 12.31 18.42
N ASP A 181 15.11 12.23 19.75
CA ASP A 181 13.92 12.66 20.50
C ASP A 181 13.60 14.14 20.27
N ALA A 182 14.61 15.00 20.15
CA ALA A 182 14.43 16.42 19.85
C ALA A 182 13.83 16.64 18.44
N GLU A 183 14.31 15.89 17.45
CA GLU A 183 13.77 15.96 16.09
C GLU A 183 12.34 15.43 16.01
N ARG A 184 11.97 14.44 16.83
CA ARG A 184 10.57 13.95 16.90
C ARG A 184 9.63 15.03 17.41
N VAL A 185 10.04 15.80 18.43
CA VAL A 185 9.23 16.93 18.93
C VAL A 185 9.04 17.98 17.83
N THR A 186 10.13 18.37 17.16
CA THR A 186 10.08 19.35 16.06
C THR A 186 9.23 18.83 14.89
N LEU A 187 9.31 17.55 14.58
CA LEU A 187 8.49 16.93 13.53
C LEU A 187 6.99 16.99 13.87
N GLY A 188 6.63 16.84 15.15
CA GLY A 188 5.27 17.02 15.63
C GLY A 188 4.73 18.42 15.36
N ASP A 189 5.53 19.46 15.63
CA ASP A 189 5.17 20.86 15.34
C ASP A 189 4.98 21.08 13.81
N LEU A 190 5.90 20.56 12.99
CA LEU A 190 5.78 20.63 11.53
C LEU A 190 4.58 19.84 10.98
N ARG A 191 4.19 18.76 11.63
CA ARG A 191 2.97 18.00 11.28
C ARG A 191 1.72 18.87 11.41
N GLU A 192 1.62 19.67 12.49
CA GLU A 192 0.49 20.58 12.67
C GLU A 192 0.46 21.63 11.56
N GLU A 193 1.61 22.23 11.23
CA GLU A 193 1.74 23.18 10.14
C GLU A 193 1.35 22.56 8.78
N LEU A 194 1.88 21.39 8.47
CA LEU A 194 1.52 20.64 7.25
C LEU A 194 0.01 20.38 7.18
N SER A 195 -0.59 19.96 8.29
CA SER A 195 -2.03 19.67 8.35
C SER A 195 -2.87 20.94 8.09
N ALA A 196 -2.41 22.10 8.51
CA ALA A 196 -3.06 23.39 8.28
C ALA A 196 -2.94 23.89 6.81
N LEU A 197 -1.83 23.55 6.14
CA LEU A 197 -1.57 23.92 4.74
C LEU A 197 -2.29 23.03 3.73
N LEU A 198 -2.71 21.83 4.15
CA LEU A 198 -3.41 20.93 3.26
C LEU A 198 -4.88 21.36 3.08
N PRO A 199 -5.40 21.41 1.83
CA PRO A 199 -6.83 21.63 1.61
C PRO A 199 -7.63 20.57 2.36
N SER A 200 -8.81 20.93 2.87
CA SER A 200 -9.70 20.03 3.62
C SER A 200 -9.92 18.73 2.86
N GLY A 201 -9.10 17.70 3.20
CA GLY A 201 -9.10 16.36 2.59
C GLY A 201 -8.34 16.30 1.26
N LEU A 202 -7.09 15.86 1.31
CA LEU A 202 -6.44 15.36 0.09
C LEU A 202 -7.18 14.10 -0.36
N PRO A 203 -7.70 14.03 -1.59
CA PRO A 203 -8.31 12.81 -2.11
C PRO A 203 -7.30 11.65 -2.04
N GLY A 204 -7.64 10.59 -1.33
CA GLY A 204 -6.79 9.41 -1.17
C GLY A 204 -5.91 9.39 0.10
N LEU A 205 -5.83 10.48 0.87
CA LEU A 205 -5.18 10.48 2.19
C LEU A 205 -6.22 10.18 3.28
N GLN A 206 -6.37 8.91 3.62
CA GLN A 206 -6.98 8.54 4.89
C GLN A 206 -5.85 8.47 5.93
N VAL A 207 -5.79 9.46 6.82
CA VAL A 207 -4.83 9.45 7.93
C VAL A 207 -5.40 8.55 9.03
N PRO A 208 -4.87 7.34 9.23
CA PRO A 208 -5.30 6.49 10.34
C PRO A 208 -5.06 7.18 11.67
N ALA A 209 -5.98 7.01 12.62
CA ALA A 209 -5.75 7.46 13.97
C ALA A 209 -4.50 6.77 14.55
N GLY A 210 -3.54 7.55 15.04
CA GLY A 210 -2.29 7.04 15.58
C GLY A 210 -1.19 6.78 14.54
N LEU A 211 -1.34 7.26 13.30
CA LEU A 211 -0.23 7.24 12.34
C LEU A 211 0.94 8.09 12.88
N PRO A 212 2.17 7.54 12.96
CA PRO A 212 3.35 8.29 13.34
C PRO A 212 3.56 9.53 12.45
N ASP A 213 4.23 10.57 12.97
CA ASP A 213 4.45 11.82 12.25
C ASP A 213 5.25 11.61 10.97
N GLU A 214 6.24 10.69 11.01
CA GLU A 214 7.01 10.26 9.84
C GLU A 214 6.11 9.64 8.76
N GLY A 215 5.18 8.80 9.18
CA GLY A 215 4.23 8.14 8.28
C GLY A 215 3.29 9.14 7.60
N LEU A 216 2.87 10.20 8.31
CA LEU A 216 2.06 11.27 7.72
C LEU A 216 2.86 12.06 6.68
N VAL A 217 4.06 12.50 7.02
CA VAL A 217 4.95 13.24 6.09
C VAL A 217 5.21 12.43 4.83
N ASN A 218 5.56 11.16 4.98
CA ASN A 218 5.81 10.24 3.88
C ASN A 218 4.54 10.00 3.04
N GLY A 219 3.38 9.87 3.69
CA GLY A 219 2.09 9.72 3.02
C GLY A 219 1.73 10.93 2.16
N ILE A 220 1.93 12.16 2.68
CA ILE A 220 1.72 13.39 1.92
C ILE A 220 2.68 13.45 0.74
N ALA A 221 3.98 13.20 0.95
CA ALA A 221 4.99 13.21 -0.11
C ALA A 221 4.66 12.23 -1.25
N GLN A 222 4.04 11.08 -0.91
CA GLN A 222 3.66 10.07 -1.90
C GLN A 222 2.48 10.49 -2.77
N ILE A 223 1.48 11.20 -2.22
CA ILE A 223 0.22 11.49 -2.91
C ILE A 223 0.11 12.91 -3.48
N ILE A 224 0.95 13.83 -3.01
CA ILE A 224 0.91 15.22 -3.48
C ILE A 224 1.16 15.27 -5.00
N GLN A 225 0.38 16.10 -5.72
CA GLN A 225 0.50 16.26 -7.16
C GLN A 225 1.66 17.21 -7.50
N ILE A 226 2.84 16.66 -7.69
CA ILE A 226 4.08 17.36 -8.03
C ILE A 226 4.81 16.62 -9.14
N ASP A 227 5.80 17.29 -9.75
CA ASP A 227 6.69 16.67 -10.74
C ASP A 227 7.42 15.45 -10.12
N PRO A 228 7.66 14.38 -10.88
CA PRO A 228 8.41 13.21 -10.40
C PRO A 228 9.80 13.56 -9.84
N LEU A 229 10.50 14.54 -10.41
CA LEU A 229 11.80 14.97 -9.92
C LEU A 229 11.70 15.72 -8.58
N ASP A 230 10.67 16.55 -8.39
CA ASP A 230 10.41 17.20 -7.10
C ASP A 230 10.11 16.13 -6.03
N ARG A 231 9.34 15.09 -6.40
CA ARG A 231 9.05 13.97 -5.50
C ARG A 231 10.31 13.17 -5.17
N LEU A 232 11.21 12.95 -6.14
CA LEU A 232 12.51 12.36 -5.88
C LEU A 232 13.32 13.21 -4.90
N GLY A 233 13.36 14.52 -5.09
CA GLY A 233 14.00 15.45 -4.15
C GLY A 233 13.46 15.36 -2.73
N LEU A 234 12.16 15.06 -2.55
CA LEU A 234 11.59 14.77 -1.23
C LEU A 234 12.08 13.42 -0.67
N LEU A 235 12.19 12.39 -1.50
CA LEU A 235 12.72 11.09 -1.06
C LEU A 235 14.19 11.18 -0.68
N GLU A 236 14.98 11.97 -1.40
CA GLU A 236 16.42 12.17 -1.17
C GLU A 236 16.74 12.94 0.12
N GLN A 237 15.76 13.63 0.72
CA GLN A 237 15.98 14.32 2.00
C GLN A 237 16.60 13.37 3.03
N PRO A 238 17.49 13.87 3.92
CA PRO A 238 18.20 13.02 4.90
C PRO A 238 17.27 12.20 5.78
N GLY A 239 16.08 12.74 6.10
CA GLY A 239 15.10 12.07 6.94
C GLY A 239 13.74 12.75 6.90
N PRO A 240 12.77 12.27 7.70
CA PRO A 240 11.40 12.76 7.68
C PRO A 240 11.29 14.22 8.15
N LEU A 241 12.17 14.69 9.06
CA LEU A 241 12.17 16.08 9.49
C LEU A 241 12.52 17.05 8.35
N ALA A 242 13.62 16.79 7.63
CA ALA A 242 14.01 17.61 6.48
C ALA A 242 12.98 17.49 5.35
N ARG A 243 12.38 16.32 5.17
CA ARG A 243 11.30 16.10 4.19
C ARG A 243 10.05 16.90 4.53
N ALA A 244 9.66 16.99 5.83
CA ALA A 244 8.54 17.81 6.26
C ALA A 244 8.77 19.30 5.95
N GLN A 245 9.96 19.81 6.23
CA GLN A 245 10.32 21.20 5.91
C GLN A 245 10.26 21.44 4.39
N ALA A 246 10.87 20.57 3.60
CA ALA A 246 10.84 20.68 2.13
C ALA A 246 9.41 20.63 1.55
N LEU A 247 8.51 19.82 2.15
CA LEU A 247 7.11 19.79 1.78
C LEU A 247 6.39 21.10 2.08
N ILE A 248 6.63 21.69 3.25
CA ILE A 248 6.08 22.98 3.67
C ILE A 248 6.52 24.07 2.69
N ASP A 249 7.81 24.17 2.41
CA ASP A 249 8.37 25.14 1.48
C ASP A 249 7.74 25.01 0.07
N LEU A 250 7.60 23.77 -0.41
CA LEU A 250 6.97 23.48 -1.69
C LEU A 250 5.49 23.90 -1.72
N LEU A 251 4.74 23.64 -0.64
CA LEU A 251 3.33 24.03 -0.53
C LEU A 251 3.18 25.55 -0.51
N TYR A 252 4.04 26.29 0.20
CA TYR A 252 4.04 27.75 0.20
C TYR A 252 4.34 28.32 -1.20
N ILE A 253 5.35 27.80 -1.88
CA ILE A 253 5.67 28.23 -3.26
C ILE A 253 4.46 28.03 -4.17
N ARG A 254 3.82 26.88 -4.10
CA ARG A 254 2.64 26.56 -4.94
C ARG A 254 1.42 27.43 -4.59
N SER A 255 1.24 27.78 -3.34
CA SER A 255 0.14 28.67 -2.92
C SER A 255 0.34 30.12 -3.38
N ALA A 256 1.58 30.55 -3.60
CA ALA A 256 1.94 31.89 -4.07
C ALA A 256 1.89 32.04 -5.61
N LEU A 257 1.87 30.93 -6.36
CA LEU A 257 1.76 30.97 -7.82
C LEU A 257 0.31 31.23 -8.25
N PRO A 258 0.04 32.18 -9.13
CA PRO A 258 -1.30 32.40 -9.68
C PRO A 258 -1.74 31.16 -10.47
N ARG A 259 -3.00 30.74 -10.26
CA ARG A 259 -3.65 29.63 -10.99
C ARG A 259 -3.96 30.02 -12.42
#